data_4f7844fde43221de9a63e47c660d5cd2
#
_entry.id   4f7844fde43221de9a63e47c660d5cd2
#
_cell.length_a   1.000
_cell.length_b   1.000
_cell.length_c   1.000
_cell.angle_alpha   90.00
_cell.angle_beta   90.00
_cell.angle_gamma   90.00
#
_symmetry.space_group_name_H-M   'P 1'
#
loop_
_entity.id
_entity.type
_entity.pdbx_description
1 polymer ?
#
loop_
_entity_poly.entity_id
_entity_poly.type
_entity_poly.pdbx_seq_one_letter_code
_entity_poly.pdbx_strand_id
1 'polypeptide(L)'
;MSGIPGTENGHLPFVLGIVGDSGSGKSTVAQGVASLIGPDRVSTLELDDYHRHTRAERTELGVTALHPSVHNFPLMAEHLRLLGRGRPVRNRRYDHSDGTFGPIRTVDPNEVVLVRGLMGFPNDDLRGAYDLAVFLQPEPELLFRWKLRRDVKTRGYKEADVLKHIARHLLDAKEYVLPQADRADLVVRYEIPEWDAPDSEVRATLTLRRNAAEAVRSNGIMHRFGQHVGFEEGDESLVVRVDAGLPVEMVDEWAEERFSDTYQPGTLGHFMDEEGNDSRLVPLAFAQVLIADLTQKLRRTAGATHAAAAA
;
A
#
# COMPACT_ATOMS: atom_id res chain seq x y z
N MET A 1 0.31 -35.29 11.95
CA MET A 1 0.95 -34.16 11.23
C MET A 1 -0.08 -33.05 11.22
N SER A 2 0.03 -32.08 12.14
CA SER A 2 -0.86 -30.93 12.20
C SER A 2 -0.49 -29.98 11.06
N GLY A 3 -1.37 -29.84 10.08
CA GLY A 3 -1.22 -28.86 9.00
C GLY A 3 -1.01 -27.47 9.59
N ILE A 4 -0.16 -26.66 8.97
CA ILE A 4 0.08 -25.26 9.30
C ILE A 4 -1.26 -24.54 9.09
N PRO A 5 -1.86 -23.91 10.12
CA PRO A 5 -3.09 -23.13 9.94
C PRO A 5 -2.84 -22.01 8.92
N GLY A 6 -3.68 -21.86 7.91
CA GLY A 6 -3.61 -20.78 6.91
C GLY A 6 -3.14 -21.17 5.51
N THR A 7 -2.86 -22.45 5.24
CA THR A 7 -2.47 -22.91 3.88
C THR A 7 -3.42 -24.01 3.40
N GLU A 8 -4.57 -23.64 2.87
CA GLU A 8 -5.49 -24.65 2.30
C GLU A 8 -4.90 -25.43 1.10
N ASN A 9 -3.78 -24.99 0.53
CA ASN A 9 -3.15 -25.65 -0.64
C ASN A 9 -1.61 -25.80 -0.53
N GLY A 10 -1.01 -25.75 0.67
CA GLY A 10 0.43 -25.92 0.83
C GLY A 10 1.32 -24.77 0.32
N HIS A 11 0.71 -23.65 -0.09
CA HIS A 11 1.44 -22.46 -0.54
C HIS A 11 1.83 -21.58 0.64
N LEU A 12 3.05 -21.00 0.58
CA LEU A 12 3.49 -19.99 1.56
C LEU A 12 2.67 -18.71 1.41
N PRO A 13 2.44 -17.96 2.52
CA PRO A 13 1.84 -16.64 2.46
C PRO A 13 2.59 -15.68 1.55
N PHE A 14 1.87 -14.88 0.79
CA PHE A 14 2.42 -13.82 -0.06
C PHE A 14 2.49 -12.51 0.72
N VAL A 15 3.66 -11.89 0.82
CA VAL A 15 3.86 -10.66 1.58
C VAL A 15 3.77 -9.44 0.66
N LEU A 16 2.65 -8.71 0.76
CA LEU A 16 2.39 -7.47 0.02
C LEU A 16 2.68 -6.25 0.90
N GLY A 17 3.61 -5.40 0.50
CA GLY A 17 3.89 -4.13 1.16
C GLY A 17 3.21 -2.95 0.47
N ILE A 18 2.45 -2.12 1.22
CA ILE A 18 1.91 -0.84 0.76
C ILE A 18 2.44 0.26 1.65
N VAL A 19 3.45 0.98 1.17
CA VAL A 19 4.25 1.95 1.91
C VAL A 19 4.14 3.34 1.30
N GLY A 20 4.40 4.37 2.07
CA GLY A 20 4.34 5.76 1.61
C GLY A 20 4.19 6.72 2.79
N ASP A 21 4.22 8.03 2.55
CA ASP A 21 4.10 9.03 3.61
C ASP A 21 2.71 9.04 4.27
N SER A 22 2.64 9.68 5.42
CA SER A 22 1.38 9.89 6.14
C SER A 22 0.41 10.71 5.28
N GLY A 23 -0.79 10.19 5.04
CA GLY A 23 -1.78 10.83 4.18
C GLY A 23 -1.71 10.43 2.71
N SER A 24 -0.81 9.53 2.29
CA SER A 24 -0.65 9.11 0.89
C SER A 24 -1.74 8.15 0.36
N GLY A 25 -2.78 7.84 1.14
CA GLY A 25 -3.85 6.94 0.72
C GLY A 25 -3.61 5.45 0.98
N LYS A 26 -2.56 5.07 1.73
CA LYS A 26 -2.23 3.65 2.02
C LYS A 26 -3.40 2.83 2.54
N SER A 27 -4.14 3.36 3.50
CA SER A 27 -5.28 2.67 4.09
C SER A 27 -6.40 2.44 3.08
N THR A 28 -6.66 3.43 2.24
CA THR A 28 -7.68 3.38 1.18
C THR A 28 -7.31 2.35 0.10
N VAL A 29 -6.05 2.40 -0.37
CA VAL A 29 -5.54 1.40 -1.34
C VAL A 29 -5.57 0.00 -0.73
N ALA A 30 -5.06 -0.17 0.48
CA ALA A 30 -5.01 -1.46 1.17
C ALA A 30 -6.40 -2.06 1.40
N GLN A 31 -7.39 -1.24 1.74
CA GLN A 31 -8.77 -1.68 1.94
C GLN A 31 -9.39 -2.21 0.64
N GLY A 32 -9.26 -1.48 -0.48
CA GLY A 32 -9.76 -1.94 -1.77
C GLY A 32 -9.05 -3.20 -2.26
N VAL A 33 -7.73 -3.30 -2.09
CA VAL A 33 -6.97 -4.51 -2.42
C VAL A 33 -7.43 -5.71 -1.58
N ALA A 34 -7.60 -5.52 -0.26
CA ALA A 34 -8.06 -6.58 0.63
C ALA A 34 -9.50 -7.03 0.30
N SER A 35 -10.40 -6.10 -0.07
CA SER A 35 -11.77 -6.45 -0.48
C SER A 35 -11.79 -7.30 -1.75
N LEU A 36 -10.93 -7.00 -2.73
CA LEU A 36 -10.80 -7.77 -3.96
C LEU A 36 -10.21 -9.17 -3.74
N ILE A 37 -9.17 -9.28 -2.91
CA ILE A 37 -8.56 -10.59 -2.61
C ILE A 37 -9.50 -11.47 -1.79
N GLY A 38 -10.36 -10.86 -0.99
CA GLY A 38 -11.23 -11.48 0.01
C GLY A 38 -10.69 -11.21 1.43
N PRO A 39 -11.47 -10.51 2.29
CA PRO A 39 -11.02 -10.10 3.62
C PRO A 39 -10.54 -11.28 4.49
N ASP A 40 -11.18 -12.43 4.37
CA ASP A 40 -10.86 -13.66 5.13
C ASP A 40 -9.54 -14.31 4.67
N ARG A 41 -9.02 -13.92 3.50
CA ARG A 41 -7.78 -14.41 2.91
C ARG A 41 -6.59 -13.47 3.16
N VAL A 42 -6.83 -12.32 3.81
CA VAL A 42 -5.82 -11.29 4.06
C VAL A 42 -5.61 -11.10 5.56
N SER A 43 -4.38 -11.21 6.02
CA SER A 43 -3.98 -10.72 7.34
C SER A 43 -3.25 -9.39 7.19
N THR A 44 -3.48 -8.45 8.12
CA THR A 44 -2.88 -7.11 8.06
C THR A 44 -1.86 -6.90 9.16
N LEU A 45 -0.69 -6.36 8.79
CA LEU A 45 0.37 -5.95 9.69
C LEU A 45 0.63 -4.45 9.55
N GLU A 46 0.50 -3.72 10.67
CA GLU A 46 0.77 -2.29 10.72
C GLU A 46 2.23 -2.04 11.10
N LEU A 47 2.96 -1.26 10.30
CA LEU A 47 4.37 -0.96 10.59
C LEU A 47 4.55 0.01 11.75
N ASP A 48 3.52 0.78 12.09
CA ASP A 48 3.54 1.66 13.26
C ASP A 48 3.58 0.87 14.58
N ASP A 49 3.17 -0.42 14.56
CA ASP A 49 3.31 -1.34 15.69
C ASP A 49 4.79 -1.65 16.06
N TYR A 50 5.73 -1.25 15.19
CA TYR A 50 7.18 -1.42 15.40
C TYR A 50 7.87 -0.16 15.91
N HIS A 51 7.12 0.88 16.27
CA HIS A 51 7.72 2.01 16.98
C HIS A 51 8.35 1.57 18.30
N ARG A 52 9.53 2.12 18.62
CA ARG A 52 10.24 1.91 19.89
C ARG A 52 9.70 2.80 20.99
N HIS A 53 9.15 3.97 20.60
CA HIS A 53 8.79 5.07 21.48
C HIS A 53 7.33 5.49 21.27
N THR A 54 6.67 5.86 22.35
CA THR A 54 5.37 6.54 22.34
C THR A 54 5.48 7.90 21.65
N ARG A 55 4.35 8.54 21.35
CA ARG A 55 4.34 9.90 20.79
C ARG A 55 5.00 10.91 21.73
N ALA A 56 4.76 10.80 23.04
CA ALA A 56 5.34 11.68 24.06
C ALA A 56 6.87 11.55 24.08
N GLU A 57 7.40 10.31 24.15
CA GLU A 57 8.83 10.06 24.16
C GLU A 57 9.52 10.56 22.88
N ARG A 58 8.88 10.41 21.69
CA ARG A 58 9.43 10.97 20.44
C ARG A 58 9.49 12.50 20.48
N THR A 59 8.49 13.13 21.12
CA THR A 59 8.47 14.59 21.29
C THR A 59 9.61 15.06 22.19
N GLU A 60 9.86 14.37 23.30
CA GLU A 60 10.99 14.66 24.20
C GLU A 60 12.34 14.45 23.53
N LEU A 61 12.47 13.40 22.72
CA LEU A 61 13.68 13.10 21.92
C LEU A 61 13.87 14.06 20.74
N GLY A 62 12.88 14.90 20.42
CA GLY A 62 12.96 15.81 19.29
C GLY A 62 12.89 15.16 17.91
N VAL A 63 12.46 13.88 17.82
CA VAL A 63 12.38 13.09 16.57
C VAL A 63 10.94 12.91 16.11
N THR A 64 10.75 12.76 14.78
CA THR A 64 9.44 12.48 14.20
C THR A 64 9.16 10.98 14.14
N ALA A 65 7.94 10.58 13.79
CA ALA A 65 7.58 9.19 13.51
C ALA A 65 8.24 8.64 12.22
N LEU A 66 8.85 9.50 11.40
CA LEU A 66 9.51 9.13 10.15
C LEU A 66 11.01 8.82 10.34
N HIS A 67 11.57 9.23 11.47
CA HIS A 67 13.02 9.04 11.71
C HIS A 67 13.34 7.55 11.95
N PRO A 68 14.37 6.98 11.28
CA PRO A 68 14.69 5.55 11.38
C PRO A 68 14.95 5.04 12.80
N SER A 69 15.49 5.86 13.70
CA SER A 69 15.83 5.47 15.07
C SER A 69 14.62 5.07 15.92
N VAL A 70 13.41 5.52 15.53
CA VAL A 70 12.20 5.21 16.29
C VAL A 70 11.55 3.89 15.85
N HIS A 71 12.11 3.17 14.88
CA HIS A 71 11.60 1.91 14.38
C HIS A 71 12.46 0.71 14.82
N ASN A 72 11.83 -0.38 15.16
CA ASN A 72 12.49 -1.65 15.45
C ASN A 72 12.62 -2.51 14.19
N PHE A 73 13.48 -2.09 13.25
CA PHE A 73 13.70 -2.80 11.99
C PHE A 73 14.13 -4.27 12.14
N PRO A 74 15.00 -4.65 13.10
CA PRO A 74 15.34 -6.05 13.28
C PRO A 74 14.13 -6.93 13.61
N LEU A 75 13.27 -6.50 14.54
CA LEU A 75 12.05 -7.21 14.90
C LEU A 75 11.05 -7.23 13.73
N MET A 76 10.93 -6.13 12.99
CA MET A 76 10.10 -6.04 11.79
C MET A 76 10.54 -7.07 10.74
N ALA A 77 11.84 -7.13 10.43
CA ALA A 77 12.40 -8.08 9.48
C ALA A 77 12.19 -9.53 9.91
N GLU A 78 12.38 -9.83 11.20
CA GLU A 78 12.11 -11.16 11.75
C GLU A 78 10.65 -11.55 11.59
N HIS A 79 9.72 -10.67 11.98
CA HIS A 79 8.28 -10.93 11.88
C HIS A 79 7.81 -11.11 10.44
N LEU A 80 8.28 -10.28 9.50
CA LEU A 80 7.94 -10.44 8.09
C LEU A 80 8.39 -11.79 7.52
N ARG A 81 9.62 -12.23 7.85
CA ARG A 81 10.11 -13.54 7.44
C ARG A 81 9.34 -14.69 8.05
N LEU A 82 8.93 -14.58 9.32
CA LEU A 82 8.09 -15.59 9.98
C LEU A 82 6.72 -15.67 9.33
N LEU A 83 6.04 -14.54 9.12
CA LEU A 83 4.74 -14.48 8.46
C LEU A 83 4.80 -15.04 7.03
N GLY A 84 5.82 -14.68 6.23
CA GLY A 84 6.03 -15.24 4.89
C GLY A 84 6.33 -16.75 4.88
N ARG A 85 6.66 -17.35 6.03
CA ARG A 85 6.82 -18.80 6.22
C ARG A 85 5.60 -19.47 6.87
N GLY A 86 4.46 -18.78 6.95
CA GLY A 86 3.24 -19.30 7.56
C GLY A 86 3.29 -19.38 9.09
N ARG A 87 4.20 -18.67 9.74
CA ARG A 87 4.34 -18.70 11.21
C ARG A 87 3.76 -17.45 11.84
N PRO A 88 2.90 -17.58 12.87
CA PRO A 88 2.32 -16.43 13.56
C PRO A 88 3.38 -15.64 14.32
N VAL A 89 3.10 -14.34 14.48
CA VAL A 89 3.94 -13.43 15.26
C VAL A 89 3.13 -12.74 16.36
N ARG A 90 3.80 -12.25 17.38
CA ARG A 90 3.17 -11.52 18.49
C ARG A 90 3.78 -10.13 18.58
N ASN A 91 2.94 -9.11 18.43
CA ASN A 91 3.37 -7.72 18.55
C ASN A 91 2.32 -6.89 19.31
N ARG A 92 2.77 -5.79 19.92
CA ARG A 92 1.88 -4.81 20.54
C ARG A 92 1.30 -3.90 19.45
N ARG A 93 0.07 -3.44 19.63
CA ARG A 93 -0.56 -2.50 18.72
C ARG A 93 -0.18 -1.07 19.11
N TYR A 94 0.18 -0.24 18.13
CA TYR A 94 0.31 1.19 18.33
C TYR A 94 -1.08 1.86 18.24
N ASP A 95 -1.45 2.63 19.27
CA ASP A 95 -2.70 3.38 19.29
C ASP A 95 -2.45 4.82 18.80
N HIS A 96 -3.06 5.15 17.66
CA HIS A 96 -2.93 6.48 17.08
C HIS A 96 -3.73 7.56 17.83
N SER A 97 -4.72 7.19 18.63
CA SER A 97 -5.56 8.15 19.36
C SER A 97 -4.77 8.89 20.43
N ASP A 98 -4.01 8.17 21.22
CA ASP A 98 -3.18 8.71 22.29
C ASP A 98 -1.67 8.65 22.03
N GLY A 99 -1.24 7.83 21.05
CA GLY A 99 0.16 7.66 20.68
C GLY A 99 0.94 6.73 21.60
N THR A 100 0.27 5.79 22.23
CA THR A 100 0.84 4.79 23.13
C THR A 100 0.79 3.37 22.53
N PHE A 101 1.16 2.39 23.32
CA PHE A 101 1.11 0.98 22.91
C PHE A 101 0.04 0.24 23.69
N GLY A 102 -0.83 -0.44 22.96
CA GLY A 102 -1.83 -1.35 23.48
C GLY A 102 -1.29 -2.73 23.83
N PRO A 103 -2.19 -3.68 24.11
CA PRO A 103 -1.82 -5.05 24.46
C PRO A 103 -1.16 -5.79 23.30
N ILE A 104 -0.38 -6.82 23.64
CA ILE A 104 0.19 -7.73 22.64
C ILE A 104 -0.93 -8.54 22.01
N ARG A 105 -0.94 -8.60 20.68
CA ARG A 105 -1.84 -9.43 19.87
C ARG A 105 -1.04 -10.43 19.04
N THR A 106 -1.66 -11.53 18.69
CA THR A 106 -1.15 -12.46 17.68
C THR A 106 -1.60 -12.00 16.29
N VAL A 107 -0.71 -12.08 15.33
CA VAL A 107 -1.01 -11.94 13.90
C VAL A 107 -0.75 -13.29 13.26
N ASP A 108 -1.83 -13.96 12.87
CA ASP A 108 -1.77 -15.22 12.14
C ASP A 108 -1.69 -14.91 10.64
N PRO A 109 -0.76 -15.51 9.89
CA PRO A 109 -0.65 -15.27 8.46
C PRO A 109 -1.77 -15.99 7.70
N ASN A 110 -2.45 -15.27 6.81
CA ASN A 110 -3.35 -15.81 5.81
C ASN A 110 -2.64 -15.98 4.47
N GLU A 111 -3.39 -16.24 3.39
CA GLU A 111 -2.84 -16.37 2.04
C GLU A 111 -2.04 -15.16 1.59
N VAL A 112 -2.47 -13.96 1.98
CA VAL A 112 -1.77 -12.70 1.78
C VAL A 112 -1.55 -12.01 3.13
N VAL A 113 -0.31 -11.63 3.40
CA VAL A 113 0.06 -10.76 4.51
C VAL A 113 0.22 -9.35 3.94
N LEU A 114 -0.78 -8.50 4.15
CA LEU A 114 -0.78 -7.12 3.73
C LEU A 114 -0.12 -6.26 4.80
N VAL A 115 1.03 -5.70 4.47
CA VAL A 115 1.87 -4.88 5.34
C VAL A 115 1.75 -3.42 4.93
N ARG A 116 1.40 -2.53 5.85
CA ARG A 116 1.30 -1.10 5.52
C ARG A 116 1.93 -0.19 6.56
N GLY A 117 2.48 0.94 6.11
CA GLY A 117 3.05 1.94 6.99
C GLY A 117 4.01 2.90 6.32
N LEU A 118 4.87 3.54 7.13
CA LEU A 118 5.75 4.61 6.68
C LEU A 118 7.11 4.07 6.21
N MET A 119 7.69 3.11 6.95
CA MET A 119 9.06 2.63 6.78
C MET A 119 9.09 1.12 6.54
N GLY A 120 8.59 0.67 5.37
CA GLY A 120 8.47 -0.76 5.05
C GLY A 120 9.76 -1.36 4.49
N PHE A 121 10.44 -0.66 3.61
CA PHE A 121 11.65 -1.14 2.93
C PHE A 121 12.75 -0.06 2.84
N PRO A 122 13.20 0.45 4.00
CA PRO A 122 14.25 1.48 4.06
C PRO A 122 15.62 0.95 3.61
N ASN A 123 15.81 -0.36 3.57
CA ASN A 123 17.02 -1.05 3.14
C ASN A 123 16.69 -2.35 2.41
N ASP A 124 17.70 -2.99 1.81
CA ASP A 124 17.53 -4.18 0.98
C ASP A 124 17.16 -5.42 1.80
N ASP A 125 17.58 -5.51 3.06
CA ASP A 125 17.23 -6.62 3.95
C ASP A 125 15.71 -6.66 4.23
N LEU A 126 15.12 -5.52 4.57
CA LEU A 126 13.67 -5.41 4.74
C LEU A 126 12.95 -5.56 3.40
N ARG A 127 13.47 -4.94 2.31
CA ARG A 127 12.87 -5.09 0.98
C ARG A 127 12.77 -6.55 0.55
N GLY A 128 13.79 -7.35 0.85
CA GLY A 128 13.83 -8.79 0.52
C GLY A 128 12.78 -9.64 1.26
N ALA A 129 12.06 -9.09 2.24
CA ALA A 129 10.98 -9.78 2.93
C ALA A 129 9.60 -9.61 2.26
N TYR A 130 9.51 -8.83 1.19
CA TYR A 130 8.26 -8.60 0.44
C TYR A 130 8.31 -9.28 -0.92
N ASP A 131 7.23 -9.96 -1.29
CA ASP A 131 7.03 -10.53 -2.62
C ASP A 131 6.59 -9.45 -3.63
N LEU A 132 5.82 -8.45 -3.16
CA LEU A 132 5.47 -7.26 -3.93
C LEU A 132 5.55 -6.02 -3.04
N ALA A 133 6.40 -5.07 -3.40
CA ALA A 133 6.57 -3.80 -2.71
C ALA A 133 5.93 -2.67 -3.52
N VAL A 134 4.90 -2.05 -2.95
CA VAL A 134 4.17 -0.91 -3.53
C VAL A 134 4.47 0.35 -2.74
N PHE A 135 4.87 1.42 -3.42
CA PHE A 135 5.09 2.73 -2.82
C PHE A 135 4.09 3.75 -3.35
N LEU A 136 3.36 4.40 -2.44
CA LEU A 136 2.41 5.46 -2.79
C LEU A 136 3.09 6.83 -2.63
N GLN A 137 3.16 7.57 -3.72
CA GLN A 137 3.84 8.86 -3.82
C GLN A 137 2.94 9.92 -4.47
N PRO A 138 1.90 10.42 -3.77
CA PRO A 138 1.19 11.59 -4.26
C PRO A 138 2.13 12.78 -4.45
N GLU A 139 1.83 13.66 -5.39
CA GLU A 139 2.51 14.95 -5.50
C GLU A 139 2.45 15.73 -4.19
N PRO A 140 3.47 16.56 -3.87
CA PRO A 140 3.56 17.26 -2.59
C PRO A 140 2.31 18.08 -2.25
N GLU A 141 1.74 18.77 -3.24
CA GLU A 141 0.55 19.61 -3.12
C GLU A 141 -0.69 18.78 -2.77
N LEU A 142 -0.86 17.66 -3.46
CA LEU A 142 -1.97 16.74 -3.25
C LEU A 142 -1.86 16.03 -1.90
N LEU A 143 -0.64 15.59 -1.54
CA LEU A 143 -0.36 15.01 -0.23
C LEU A 143 -0.66 15.99 0.90
N PHE A 144 -0.27 17.26 0.73
CA PHE A 144 -0.56 18.33 1.69
C PHE A 144 -2.07 18.50 1.89
N ARG A 145 -2.85 18.61 0.80
CA ARG A 145 -4.31 18.75 0.81
C ARG A 145 -4.97 17.57 1.53
N TRP A 146 -4.62 16.35 1.15
CA TRP A 146 -5.18 15.13 1.74
C TRP A 146 -4.83 14.99 3.23
N LYS A 147 -3.60 15.30 3.60
CA LYS A 147 -3.14 15.24 5.00
C LYS A 147 -3.83 16.29 5.86
N LEU A 148 -3.92 17.52 5.38
CA LEU A 148 -4.61 18.60 6.09
C LEU A 148 -6.08 18.25 6.29
N ARG A 149 -6.78 17.83 5.26
CA ARG A 149 -8.18 17.41 5.30
C ARG A 149 -8.41 16.29 6.31
N ARG A 150 -7.65 15.21 6.21
CA ARG A 150 -7.75 14.08 7.13
C ARG A 150 -7.54 14.50 8.58
N ASP A 151 -6.48 15.26 8.84
CA ASP A 151 -6.09 15.57 10.21
C ASP A 151 -7.04 16.60 10.86
N VAL A 152 -7.57 17.54 10.07
CA VAL A 152 -8.57 18.52 10.56
C VAL A 152 -9.97 17.91 10.61
N LYS A 153 -10.50 17.38 9.48
CA LYS A 153 -11.90 16.93 9.39
C LYS A 153 -12.14 15.58 10.08
N THR A 154 -11.21 14.61 9.92
CA THR A 154 -11.43 13.25 10.44
C THR A 154 -10.89 13.07 11.86
N ARG A 155 -9.73 13.68 12.18
CA ARG A 155 -9.07 13.52 13.47
C ARG A 155 -9.36 14.66 14.46
N GLY A 156 -9.95 15.76 13.99
CA GLY A 156 -10.33 16.91 14.80
C GLY A 156 -9.16 17.76 15.30
N TYR A 157 -7.98 17.69 14.67
CA TYR A 157 -6.84 18.51 15.05
C TYR A 157 -7.04 19.95 14.60
N LYS A 158 -6.46 20.91 15.33
CA LYS A 158 -6.44 22.30 14.92
C LYS A 158 -5.52 22.47 13.70
N GLU A 159 -5.98 23.20 12.71
CA GLU A 159 -5.24 23.43 11.46
C GLU A 159 -3.81 23.96 11.69
N ALA A 160 -3.66 24.96 12.58
CA ALA A 160 -2.36 25.52 12.91
C ALA A 160 -1.35 24.48 13.47
N ASP A 161 -1.84 23.48 14.21
CA ASP A 161 -0.99 22.41 14.75
C ASP A 161 -0.65 21.40 13.66
N VAL A 162 -1.59 21.12 12.75
CA VAL A 162 -1.36 20.25 11.58
C VAL A 162 -0.30 20.87 10.66
N LEU A 163 -0.37 22.16 10.36
CA LEU A 163 0.62 22.86 9.53
C LEU A 163 2.03 22.81 10.14
N LYS A 164 2.17 23.04 11.45
CA LYS A 164 3.45 22.87 12.15
C LYS A 164 3.99 21.45 12.06
N HIS A 165 3.10 20.47 12.21
CA HIS A 165 3.44 19.06 12.14
C HIS A 165 3.92 18.66 10.74
N ILE A 166 3.22 19.10 9.68
CA ILE A 166 3.62 18.87 8.30
C ILE A 166 5.01 19.46 8.04
N ALA A 167 5.25 20.72 8.40
CA ALA A 167 6.53 21.38 8.19
C ALA A 167 7.69 20.64 8.88
N ARG A 168 7.47 20.14 10.11
CA ARG A 168 8.47 19.37 10.85
C ARG A 168 8.79 18.02 10.20
N HIS A 169 7.77 17.38 9.59
CA HIS A 169 7.91 16.05 8.97
C HIS A 169 8.52 16.11 7.56
N LEU A 170 8.50 17.26 6.90
CA LEU A 170 8.89 17.39 5.50
C LEU A 170 10.34 16.96 5.23
N LEU A 171 11.29 17.32 6.11
CA LEU A 171 12.69 16.96 5.97
C LEU A 171 12.91 15.47 6.14
N ASP A 172 12.33 14.88 7.19
CA ASP A 172 12.43 13.44 7.45
C ASP A 172 11.73 12.62 6.37
N ALA A 173 10.60 13.10 5.84
CA ALA A 173 9.92 12.45 4.72
C ALA A 173 10.82 12.40 3.48
N LYS A 174 11.47 13.51 3.14
CA LYS A 174 12.40 13.62 2.01
C LYS A 174 13.64 12.72 2.19
N GLU A 175 14.15 12.65 3.41
CA GLU A 175 15.39 11.92 3.71
C GLU A 175 15.15 10.41 3.88
N TYR A 176 14.05 9.99 4.52
CA TYR A 176 13.86 8.60 4.93
C TYR A 176 12.69 7.89 4.26
N VAL A 177 11.60 8.61 3.88
CA VAL A 177 10.42 7.96 3.33
C VAL A 177 10.50 7.88 1.81
N LEU A 178 10.72 9.00 1.12
CA LEU A 178 10.72 9.06 -0.35
C LEU A 178 11.75 8.14 -1.02
N PRO A 179 12.98 7.93 -0.50
CA PRO A 179 13.95 7.04 -1.13
C PRO A 179 13.51 5.57 -1.19
N GLN A 180 12.48 5.17 -0.44
CA GLN A 180 11.94 3.82 -0.53
C GLN A 180 11.27 3.55 -1.90
N ALA A 181 10.87 4.60 -2.63
CA ALA A 181 10.33 4.48 -3.98
C ALA A 181 11.30 3.76 -4.95
N ASP A 182 12.62 3.94 -4.76
CA ASP A 182 13.64 3.31 -5.60
C ASP A 182 13.73 1.80 -5.41
N ARG A 183 13.27 1.30 -4.27
CA ARG A 183 13.24 -0.12 -3.93
C ARG A 183 11.90 -0.80 -4.25
N ALA A 184 10.87 -0.02 -4.58
CA ALA A 184 9.54 -0.56 -4.87
C ALA A 184 9.51 -1.26 -6.25
N ASP A 185 8.67 -2.30 -6.36
CA ASP A 185 8.32 -2.92 -7.64
C ASP A 185 7.26 -2.12 -8.39
N LEU A 186 6.41 -1.43 -7.64
CA LEU A 186 5.36 -0.55 -8.15
C LEU A 186 5.37 0.77 -7.36
N VAL A 187 5.54 1.88 -8.07
CA VAL A 187 5.31 3.23 -7.54
C VAL A 187 4.01 3.76 -8.11
N VAL A 188 3.08 4.13 -7.26
CA VAL A 188 1.83 4.79 -7.65
C VAL A 188 1.94 6.26 -7.29
N ARG A 189 2.03 7.12 -8.30
CA ARG A 189 2.03 8.56 -8.14
C ARG A 189 0.66 9.10 -8.49
N TYR A 190 0.05 9.85 -7.56
CA TYR A 190 -1.15 10.62 -7.81
C TYR A 190 -0.77 12.06 -8.09
N GLU A 191 -1.34 12.63 -9.15
CA GLU A 191 -0.96 13.92 -9.73
C GLU A 191 -2.23 14.74 -10.01
N ILE A 192 -2.14 16.06 -9.94
CA ILE A 192 -3.20 16.99 -10.34
C ILE A 192 -2.72 17.85 -11.50
N PRO A 193 -3.60 18.18 -12.48
CA PRO A 193 -3.19 18.97 -13.63
C PRO A 193 -2.73 20.39 -13.24
N GLU A 194 -3.38 20.99 -12.25
CA GLU A 194 -3.07 22.31 -11.69
C GLU A 194 -3.23 22.25 -10.16
N TRP A 195 -2.54 23.14 -9.43
CA TRP A 195 -2.47 23.09 -7.95
C TRP A 195 -3.85 23.25 -7.27
N ASP A 196 -4.81 23.92 -7.91
CA ASP A 196 -6.17 24.15 -7.44
C ASP A 196 -7.22 23.25 -8.12
N ALA A 197 -6.78 22.31 -8.97
CA ALA A 197 -7.68 21.34 -9.60
C ALA A 197 -8.41 20.51 -8.54
N PRO A 198 -9.71 20.20 -8.75
CA PRO A 198 -10.47 19.39 -7.83
C PRO A 198 -9.95 17.94 -7.78
N ASP A 199 -10.19 17.26 -6.68
CA ASP A 199 -9.76 15.84 -6.51
C ASP A 199 -10.35 14.93 -7.60
N SER A 200 -11.48 15.29 -8.23
CA SER A 200 -12.06 14.55 -9.35
C SER A 200 -11.18 14.53 -10.63
N GLU A 201 -10.19 15.42 -10.72
CA GLU A 201 -9.24 15.49 -11.85
C GLU A 201 -7.90 14.82 -11.53
N VAL A 202 -7.78 14.18 -10.38
CA VAL A 202 -6.58 13.42 -10.00
C VAL A 202 -6.31 12.31 -11.02
N ARG A 203 -5.06 12.23 -11.45
CA ARG A 203 -4.51 11.21 -12.35
C ARG A 203 -3.59 10.28 -11.58
N ALA A 204 -3.27 9.13 -12.15
CA ALA A 204 -2.28 8.23 -11.59
C ALA A 204 -1.24 7.83 -12.63
N THR A 205 0.03 7.94 -12.25
CA THR A 205 1.16 7.35 -12.98
C THR A 205 1.69 6.18 -12.17
N LEU A 206 1.62 4.97 -12.74
CA LEU A 206 2.05 3.74 -12.13
C LEU A 206 3.34 3.27 -12.81
N THR A 207 4.46 3.29 -12.08
CA THR A 207 5.75 2.80 -12.59
C THR A 207 6.01 1.42 -12.03
N LEU A 208 5.94 0.42 -12.90
CA LEU A 208 6.19 -0.98 -12.59
C LEU A 208 7.64 -1.36 -12.99
N ARG A 209 8.26 -2.19 -12.19
CA ARG A 209 9.64 -2.67 -12.41
C ARG A 209 9.69 -4.19 -12.27
N ARG A 210 10.71 -4.82 -12.86
CA ARG A 210 11.02 -6.24 -12.69
C ARG A 210 9.79 -7.14 -12.97
N ASN A 211 9.55 -8.11 -12.09
CA ASN A 211 8.45 -9.07 -12.21
C ASN A 211 7.06 -8.43 -12.28
N ALA A 212 6.86 -7.25 -11.65
CA ALA A 212 5.60 -6.54 -11.73
C ALA A 212 5.34 -6.00 -13.14
N ALA A 213 6.35 -5.46 -13.83
CA ALA A 213 6.23 -5.02 -15.22
C ALA A 213 5.92 -6.22 -16.15
N GLU A 214 6.65 -7.32 -15.99
CA GLU A 214 6.44 -8.54 -16.80
C GLU A 214 5.04 -9.14 -16.57
N ALA A 215 4.57 -9.12 -15.33
CA ALA A 215 3.23 -9.58 -15.01
C ALA A 215 2.15 -8.74 -15.71
N VAL A 216 2.31 -7.43 -15.83
CA VAL A 216 1.37 -6.56 -16.57
C VAL A 216 1.44 -6.80 -18.07
N ARG A 217 2.63 -6.91 -18.66
CA ARG A 217 2.80 -7.21 -20.09
C ARG A 217 2.04 -8.46 -20.52
N SER A 218 2.01 -9.46 -19.65
CA SER A 218 1.45 -10.78 -19.94
C SER A 218 0.00 -10.99 -19.48
N ASN A 219 -0.70 -9.98 -18.89
CA ASN A 219 -2.07 -10.13 -18.35
C ASN A 219 -3.18 -9.55 -19.23
N GLY A 220 -2.86 -8.98 -20.39
CA GLY A 220 -3.85 -8.40 -21.30
C GLY A 220 -4.34 -6.99 -20.97
N ILE A 221 -3.85 -6.36 -19.90
CA ILE A 221 -4.25 -4.99 -19.50
C ILE A 221 -3.97 -3.99 -20.62
N MET A 222 -2.82 -4.08 -21.28
CA MET A 222 -2.45 -3.19 -22.37
C MET A 222 -3.43 -3.29 -23.54
N HIS A 223 -3.93 -4.47 -23.84
CA HIS A 223 -4.96 -4.67 -24.87
C HIS A 223 -6.31 -4.11 -24.44
N ARG A 224 -6.71 -4.37 -23.20
CA ARG A 224 -8.00 -3.90 -22.64
C ARG A 224 -8.10 -2.39 -22.59
N PHE A 225 -7.07 -1.70 -22.14
CA PHE A 225 -7.10 -0.27 -21.80
C PHE A 225 -6.34 0.63 -22.77
N GLY A 226 -5.67 0.09 -23.79
CA GLY A 226 -4.73 0.84 -24.65
C GLY A 226 -5.30 2.06 -25.38
N GLN A 227 -6.61 2.25 -25.43
CA GLN A 227 -7.25 3.45 -26.00
C GLN A 227 -7.52 4.53 -24.94
N HIS A 228 -7.49 4.20 -23.66
CA HIS A 228 -7.88 5.07 -22.54
C HIS A 228 -6.74 5.28 -21.53
N VAL A 229 -5.75 4.42 -21.54
CA VAL A 229 -4.63 4.39 -20.62
C VAL A 229 -3.33 4.45 -21.40
N GLY A 230 -2.44 5.35 -21.04
CA GLY A 230 -1.12 5.47 -21.67
C GLY A 230 -0.18 4.38 -21.16
N PHE A 231 0.51 3.69 -22.08
CA PHE A 231 1.55 2.72 -21.76
C PHE A 231 2.87 3.15 -22.40
N GLU A 232 3.92 3.19 -21.59
CA GLU A 232 5.28 3.53 -22.04
C GLU A 232 6.25 2.46 -21.57
N GLU A 233 6.88 1.79 -22.54
CA GLU A 233 7.84 0.71 -22.32
C GLU A 233 9.23 1.29 -22.03
N GLY A 234 9.87 0.81 -20.96
CA GLY A 234 11.28 0.99 -20.68
C GLY A 234 11.99 -0.36 -20.66
N ASP A 235 13.34 -0.38 -20.61
CA ASP A 235 14.14 -1.60 -20.65
C ASP A 235 13.74 -2.61 -19.54
N GLU A 236 13.61 -2.15 -18.30
CA GLU A 236 13.22 -2.96 -17.15
C GLU A 236 11.97 -2.42 -16.42
N SER A 237 11.24 -1.51 -17.07
CA SER A 237 10.08 -0.85 -16.48
C SER A 237 8.91 -0.76 -17.46
N LEU A 238 7.74 -0.55 -16.91
CA LEU A 238 6.52 -0.21 -17.63
C LEU A 238 5.86 0.93 -16.89
N VAL A 239 5.57 2.02 -17.59
CA VAL A 239 4.82 3.15 -17.04
C VAL A 239 3.40 3.09 -17.58
N VAL A 240 2.43 3.16 -16.66
CA VAL A 240 0.99 3.16 -16.96
C VAL A 240 0.42 4.50 -16.49
N ARG A 241 -0.17 5.28 -17.40
CA ARG A 241 -0.80 6.58 -17.08
C ARG A 241 -2.31 6.46 -17.18
N VAL A 242 -2.97 6.75 -16.07
CA VAL A 242 -4.43 6.65 -15.93
C VAL A 242 -4.99 8.04 -15.66
N ASP A 243 -5.75 8.55 -16.61
CA ASP A 243 -6.43 9.83 -16.48
C ASP A 243 -7.78 9.70 -15.73
N ALA A 244 -8.25 10.80 -15.17
CA ALA A 244 -9.55 10.87 -14.49
C ALA A 244 -10.73 10.53 -15.42
N GLY A 245 -10.56 10.76 -16.74
CA GLY A 245 -11.56 10.47 -17.76
C GLY A 245 -11.69 9.01 -18.21
N LEU A 246 -10.95 8.08 -17.60
CA LEU A 246 -11.14 6.65 -17.85
C LEU A 246 -12.57 6.24 -17.42
N PRO A 247 -13.39 5.60 -18.30
CA PRO A 247 -14.70 5.12 -17.92
C PRO A 247 -14.62 4.15 -16.74
N VAL A 248 -15.38 4.46 -15.68
CA VAL A 248 -15.36 3.65 -14.46
C VAL A 248 -15.85 2.24 -14.69
N GLU A 249 -16.78 2.07 -15.63
CA GLU A 249 -17.34 0.77 -16.02
C GLU A 249 -16.27 -0.19 -16.51
N MET A 250 -15.24 0.31 -17.20
CA MET A 250 -14.12 -0.54 -17.68
C MET A 250 -13.30 -1.10 -16.53
N VAL A 251 -13.15 -0.34 -15.43
CA VAL A 251 -12.45 -0.79 -14.23
C VAL A 251 -13.30 -1.77 -13.45
N ASP A 252 -14.61 -1.52 -13.38
CA ASP A 252 -15.57 -2.41 -12.71
C ASP A 252 -15.67 -3.77 -13.44
N GLU A 253 -15.77 -3.76 -14.77
CA GLU A 253 -15.75 -4.99 -15.57
C GLU A 253 -14.45 -5.78 -15.41
N TRP A 254 -13.32 -5.09 -15.32
CA TRP A 254 -12.04 -5.74 -15.05
C TRP A 254 -12.00 -6.36 -13.65
N ALA A 255 -12.49 -5.64 -12.64
CA ALA A 255 -12.57 -6.14 -11.27
C ALA A 255 -13.51 -7.36 -11.18
N GLU A 256 -14.67 -7.32 -11.82
CA GLU A 256 -15.63 -8.42 -11.86
C GLU A 256 -15.05 -9.66 -12.54
N GLU A 257 -14.38 -9.49 -13.70
CA GLU A 257 -13.74 -10.61 -14.41
C GLU A 257 -12.66 -11.30 -13.57
N ARG A 258 -11.86 -10.51 -12.82
CA ARG A 258 -10.72 -11.03 -12.06
C ARG A 258 -11.07 -11.52 -10.66
N PHE A 259 -12.13 -10.97 -10.07
CA PHE A 259 -12.50 -11.15 -8.67
C PHE A 259 -13.99 -11.41 -8.48
N SER A 260 -14.58 -12.19 -9.39
CA SER A 260 -16.03 -12.49 -9.43
C SER A 260 -16.63 -12.92 -8.09
N ASP A 261 -15.85 -13.65 -7.27
CA ASP A 261 -16.32 -14.20 -5.99
C ASP A 261 -16.29 -13.18 -4.84
N THR A 262 -15.54 -12.08 -5.00
CA THR A 262 -15.28 -11.13 -3.90
C THR A 262 -15.59 -9.69 -4.26
N TYR A 263 -15.57 -9.35 -5.53
CA TYR A 263 -15.86 -7.99 -6.00
C TYR A 263 -17.35 -7.67 -5.87
N GLN A 264 -17.62 -6.46 -5.41
CA GLN A 264 -18.98 -5.87 -5.41
C GLN A 264 -18.93 -4.58 -6.23
N PRO A 265 -19.81 -4.40 -7.23
CA PRO A 265 -19.85 -3.20 -8.05
C PRO A 265 -19.93 -1.92 -7.22
N GLY A 266 -19.16 -0.92 -7.61
CA GLY A 266 -19.16 0.37 -6.94
C GLY A 266 -18.40 0.46 -5.62
N THR A 267 -17.63 -0.56 -5.22
CA THR A 267 -16.91 -0.55 -3.92
C THR A 267 -15.46 -0.04 -3.99
N LEU A 268 -14.93 0.18 -5.18
CA LEU A 268 -13.54 0.62 -5.39
C LEU A 268 -13.44 2.11 -5.69
N GLY A 269 -12.27 2.67 -5.40
CA GLY A 269 -11.95 4.05 -5.69
C GLY A 269 -12.53 5.07 -4.73
N HIS A 270 -13.16 4.64 -3.64
CA HIS A 270 -13.77 5.53 -2.66
C HIS A 270 -12.75 6.33 -1.86
N PHE A 271 -12.99 7.61 -1.72
CA PHE A 271 -12.20 8.52 -0.91
C PHE A 271 -13.07 9.69 -0.41
N MET A 272 -12.61 10.37 0.63
CA MET A 272 -13.27 11.58 1.12
C MET A 272 -12.80 12.78 0.31
N ASP A 273 -13.71 13.44 -0.43
CA ASP A 273 -13.42 14.60 -1.24
C ASP A 273 -13.24 15.90 -0.42
N GLU A 274 -13.08 17.03 -1.12
CA GLU A 274 -12.84 18.35 -0.51
C GLU A 274 -13.99 18.83 0.37
N GLU A 275 -15.21 18.46 0.04
CA GLU A 275 -16.41 18.81 0.78
C GLU A 275 -16.66 17.86 1.97
N GLY A 276 -15.99 16.71 1.97
CA GLY A 276 -16.15 15.67 2.99
C GLY A 276 -17.18 14.62 2.61
N ASN A 277 -17.54 14.55 1.32
CA ASN A 277 -18.41 13.51 0.80
C ASN A 277 -17.60 12.26 0.43
N ASP A 278 -18.26 11.12 0.44
CA ASP A 278 -17.72 9.90 -0.15
C ASP A 278 -17.83 9.99 -1.67
N SER A 279 -16.68 10.15 -2.33
CA SER A 279 -16.55 10.30 -3.77
C SER A 279 -15.72 9.16 -4.35
N ARG A 280 -15.84 8.94 -5.67
CA ARG A 280 -15.15 7.88 -6.38
C ARG A 280 -14.09 8.43 -7.33
N LEU A 281 -12.87 7.93 -7.20
CA LEU A 281 -11.72 8.29 -8.04
C LEU A 281 -11.30 7.09 -8.88
N VAL A 282 -11.45 7.18 -10.20
CA VAL A 282 -11.19 6.06 -11.13
C VAL A 282 -9.72 5.64 -11.14
N PRO A 283 -8.71 6.55 -11.14
CA PRO A 283 -7.31 6.16 -11.02
C PRO A 283 -6.97 5.41 -9.73
N LEU A 284 -7.68 5.69 -8.62
CA LEU A 284 -7.54 4.94 -7.37
C LEU A 284 -8.14 3.53 -7.52
N ALA A 285 -9.34 3.41 -8.08
CA ALA A 285 -9.97 2.12 -8.36
C ALA A 285 -9.06 1.25 -9.27
N PHE A 286 -8.53 1.84 -10.35
CA PHE A 286 -7.59 1.16 -11.25
C PHE A 286 -6.36 0.65 -10.51
N ALA A 287 -5.73 1.48 -9.65
CA ALA A 287 -4.57 1.08 -8.87
C ALA A 287 -4.90 -0.07 -7.90
N GLN A 288 -6.08 -0.06 -7.27
CA GLN A 288 -6.53 -1.13 -6.37
C GLN A 288 -6.68 -2.46 -7.13
N VAL A 289 -7.33 -2.46 -8.30
CA VAL A 289 -7.50 -3.66 -9.14
C VAL A 289 -6.14 -4.16 -9.63
N LEU A 290 -5.26 -3.26 -10.11
CA LEU A 290 -3.94 -3.64 -10.59
C LEU A 290 -3.10 -4.30 -9.49
N ILE A 291 -3.06 -3.73 -8.30
CA ILE A 291 -2.28 -4.28 -7.17
C ILE A 291 -2.82 -5.65 -6.77
N ALA A 292 -4.15 -5.81 -6.71
CA ALA A 292 -4.78 -7.09 -6.38
C ALA A 292 -4.51 -8.16 -7.45
N ASP A 293 -4.62 -7.81 -8.74
CA ASP A 293 -4.34 -8.74 -9.87
C ASP A 293 -2.87 -9.16 -9.90
N LEU A 294 -1.94 -8.21 -9.71
CA LEU A 294 -0.51 -8.51 -9.56
C LEU A 294 -0.23 -9.44 -8.39
N THR A 295 -0.85 -9.19 -7.25
CA THR A 295 -0.70 -10.03 -6.04
C THR A 295 -1.11 -11.46 -6.34
N GLN A 296 -2.29 -11.67 -6.93
CA GLN A 296 -2.76 -13.01 -7.28
C GLN A 296 -1.86 -13.69 -8.33
N LYS A 297 -1.42 -12.94 -9.35
CA LYS A 297 -0.61 -13.49 -10.42
C LYS A 297 0.77 -13.91 -9.94
N LEU A 298 1.48 -13.03 -9.23
CA LEU A 298 2.82 -13.30 -8.70
C LEU A 298 2.78 -14.43 -7.67
N ARG A 299 1.73 -14.51 -6.84
CA ARG A 299 1.53 -15.61 -5.89
C ARG A 299 1.41 -16.96 -6.60
N ARG A 300 0.64 -17.05 -7.69
CA ARG A 300 0.50 -18.29 -8.48
C ARG A 300 1.83 -18.70 -9.10
N THR A 301 2.61 -17.76 -9.61
CA THR A 301 3.93 -18.02 -10.20
C THR A 301 4.92 -18.52 -9.15
N ALA A 302 4.97 -17.90 -7.96
CA ALA A 302 5.81 -18.35 -6.85
C ALA A 302 5.46 -19.77 -6.40
N GLY A 303 4.16 -20.09 -6.30
CA GLY A 303 3.68 -21.43 -5.94
C GLY A 303 4.10 -22.50 -6.94
N ALA A 304 4.03 -22.22 -8.24
CA ALA A 304 4.45 -23.14 -9.29
C ALA A 304 5.96 -23.44 -9.23
N THR A 305 6.78 -22.41 -8.94
CA THR A 305 8.24 -22.55 -8.80
C THR A 305 8.61 -23.41 -7.60
N HIS A 306 7.94 -23.24 -6.46
CA HIS A 306 8.18 -24.07 -5.27
C HIS A 306 7.76 -25.52 -5.46
N ALA A 307 6.65 -25.77 -6.13
CA ALA A 307 6.18 -27.13 -6.43
C ALA A 307 7.16 -27.85 -7.38
N ALA A 308 7.70 -27.16 -8.39
CA ALA A 308 8.69 -27.70 -9.32
C ALA A 308 10.06 -27.97 -8.65
N ALA A 309 10.43 -27.22 -7.63
CA ALA A 309 11.68 -27.43 -6.89
C ALA A 309 11.59 -28.55 -5.84
N ALA A 310 10.39 -28.97 -5.47
CA ALA A 310 10.12 -30.03 -4.49
C ALA A 310 9.83 -31.41 -5.15
N ALA A 311 9.67 -31.46 -6.46
CA ALA A 311 9.48 -32.67 -7.27
C ALA A 311 10.80 -33.15 -7.86
#